data_c41fb6d53742619afe9659bf17cce840
#
_entry.id   c41fb6d53742619afe9659bf17cce840
#
_cell.length_a   1.000
_cell.length_b   1.000
_cell.length_c   1.000
_cell.angle_alpha   90.00
_cell.angle_beta   90.00
_cell.angle_gamma   90.00
#
_symmetry.space_group_name_H-M   'P 1'
#
loop_
_entity.id
_entity.type
_entity.pdbx_description
1 polymer ?
#
loop_
_entity_poly.entity_id
_entity_poly.type
_entity_poly.pdbx_seq_one_letter_code
_entity_poly.pdbx_strand_id
1 'polypeptide(L)'
;MSGSFQLKDENHTVVATAPLKDLFHLPHTLLVDNTYDQLLRGQSSQSVQDFNNVYTEQMTEWLFANKDFGLDIVSLNVQRGRDHQIQGYTTYKYMCGLGSNYVWEDLKDLIPEELVHRLSHAYQNPGDLDMYIAQVMETVLPGTQLGTVIQNH
;
A
#
# COMPACT_ATOMS: atom_id res chain seq x y z
N MET A 1 2.49 -2.85 -12.51
CA MET A 1 2.30 -3.95 -11.51
C MET A 1 1.30 -4.93 -12.06
N SER A 2 1.55 -6.24 -11.96
CA SER A 2 0.63 -7.20 -12.59
C SER A 2 -0.69 -7.35 -11.85
N GLY A 3 -0.75 -7.08 -10.56
CA GLY A 3 -1.95 -7.30 -9.73
C GLY A 3 -2.53 -8.71 -9.85
N SER A 4 -1.69 -9.67 -10.19
CA SER A 4 -2.10 -11.06 -10.46
C SER A 4 -1.17 -12.03 -9.79
N PHE A 5 -1.72 -13.15 -9.34
CA PHE A 5 -0.96 -14.28 -8.81
C PHE A 5 -0.71 -15.31 -9.89
N GLN A 6 0.49 -15.86 -9.93
CA GLN A 6 0.81 -17.03 -10.73
C GLN A 6 0.35 -18.28 -9.96
N LEU A 7 -0.31 -19.19 -10.66
CA LEU A 7 -0.59 -20.54 -10.17
C LEU A 7 0.47 -21.47 -10.76
N LYS A 8 1.18 -22.23 -9.91
CA LYS A 8 2.30 -23.09 -10.32
C LYS A 8 2.06 -24.54 -9.94
N ASP A 9 2.39 -25.44 -10.87
CA ASP A 9 2.37 -26.89 -10.64
C ASP A 9 3.51 -27.36 -9.72
N GLU A 10 3.63 -28.67 -9.53
CA GLU A 10 4.67 -29.29 -8.71
C GLU A 10 6.09 -29.08 -9.25
N ASN A 11 6.23 -28.80 -10.54
CA ASN A 11 7.50 -28.49 -11.19
C ASN A 11 7.81 -26.98 -11.19
N HIS A 12 7.05 -26.17 -10.45
CA HIS A 12 7.11 -24.71 -10.43
C HIS A 12 6.85 -24.03 -11.79
N THR A 13 6.20 -24.73 -12.72
CA THR A 13 5.78 -24.19 -14.01
C THR A 13 4.47 -23.41 -13.83
N VAL A 14 4.38 -22.24 -14.43
CA VAL A 14 3.15 -21.43 -14.40
C VAL A 14 2.08 -22.13 -15.25
N VAL A 15 1.00 -22.57 -14.62
CA VAL A 15 -0.13 -23.23 -15.27
C VAL A 15 -1.32 -22.29 -15.49
N ALA A 16 -1.42 -21.24 -14.68
CA ALA A 16 -2.43 -20.19 -14.83
C ALA A 16 -1.99 -18.90 -14.14
N THR A 17 -2.72 -17.82 -14.41
CA THR A 17 -2.58 -16.53 -13.72
C THR A 17 -3.95 -16.07 -13.27
N ALA A 18 -4.08 -15.74 -11.99
CA ALA A 18 -5.32 -15.25 -11.38
C ALA A 18 -5.21 -13.77 -11.04
N PRO A 19 -5.97 -12.87 -11.69
CA PRO A 19 -6.08 -11.49 -11.27
C PRO A 19 -6.61 -11.38 -9.84
N LEU A 20 -6.06 -10.47 -9.05
CA LEU A 20 -6.45 -10.33 -7.64
C LEU A 20 -7.95 -10.02 -7.49
N LYS A 21 -8.52 -9.23 -8.38
CA LYS A 21 -9.96 -8.88 -8.38
C LYS A 21 -10.87 -10.11 -8.45
N ASP A 22 -10.43 -11.18 -9.10
CA ASP A 22 -11.21 -12.40 -9.30
C ASP A 22 -11.12 -13.36 -8.10
N LEU A 23 -10.30 -13.01 -7.09
CA LEU A 23 -10.11 -13.78 -5.86
C LEU A 23 -10.84 -13.17 -4.64
N PHE A 24 -11.32 -11.92 -4.75
CA PHE A 24 -12.02 -11.27 -3.65
C PHE A 24 -13.36 -11.97 -3.36
N HIS A 25 -13.60 -12.28 -2.09
CA HIS A 25 -14.83 -12.95 -1.61
C HIS A 25 -15.16 -14.30 -2.24
N LEU A 26 -14.20 -14.93 -2.89
CA LEU A 26 -14.39 -16.24 -3.55
C LEU A 26 -13.50 -17.34 -2.92
N PRO A 27 -13.57 -17.60 -1.60
CA PRO A 27 -12.71 -18.58 -0.94
C PRO A 27 -12.90 -19.99 -1.45
N HIS A 28 -14.07 -20.31 -2.02
CA HIS A 28 -14.36 -21.62 -2.60
C HIS A 28 -13.48 -21.94 -3.82
N THR A 29 -12.96 -20.96 -4.52
CA THR A 29 -12.03 -21.18 -5.65
C THR A 29 -10.74 -21.84 -5.20
N LEU A 30 -10.33 -21.64 -3.94
CA LEU A 30 -9.15 -22.26 -3.36
C LEU A 30 -9.33 -23.77 -3.10
N LEU A 31 -10.58 -24.24 -3.04
CA LEU A 31 -10.91 -25.63 -2.73
C LEU A 31 -11.04 -26.49 -3.99
N VAL A 32 -10.87 -25.90 -5.17
CA VAL A 32 -11.01 -26.61 -6.45
C VAL A 32 -9.63 -27.01 -6.98
N ASP A 33 -9.47 -28.25 -7.40
CA ASP A 33 -8.37 -28.78 -8.22
C ASP A 33 -6.94 -28.37 -7.80
N ASN A 34 -6.56 -28.52 -6.54
CA ASN A 34 -5.24 -28.12 -6.03
C ASN A 34 -4.89 -26.64 -6.20
N THR A 35 -5.87 -25.78 -6.45
CA THR A 35 -5.68 -24.33 -6.65
C THR A 35 -4.94 -23.69 -5.46
N TYR A 36 -5.24 -24.13 -4.24
CA TYR A 36 -4.57 -23.64 -3.03
C TYR A 36 -3.06 -23.90 -3.08
N ASP A 37 -2.64 -25.12 -3.37
CA ASP A 37 -1.23 -25.51 -3.45
C ASP A 37 -0.52 -24.78 -4.60
N GLN A 38 -1.18 -24.65 -5.75
CA GLN A 38 -0.67 -23.91 -6.90
C GLN A 38 -0.46 -22.42 -6.58
N LEU A 39 -1.40 -21.82 -5.84
CA LEU A 39 -1.32 -20.44 -5.39
C LEU A 39 -0.16 -20.24 -4.40
N LEU A 40 -0.01 -21.14 -3.42
CA LEU A 40 1.09 -21.08 -2.46
C LEU A 40 2.46 -21.17 -3.14
N ARG A 41 2.62 -22.09 -4.10
CA ARG A 41 3.86 -22.18 -4.90
C ARG A 41 4.10 -20.93 -5.72
N GLY A 42 3.04 -20.34 -6.30
CA GLY A 42 3.10 -19.06 -6.99
C GLY A 42 3.58 -17.95 -6.09
N GLN A 43 2.93 -17.75 -4.95
CA GLN A 43 3.27 -16.68 -3.99
C GLN A 43 4.69 -16.83 -3.42
N SER A 44 5.12 -18.05 -3.09
CA SER A 44 6.47 -18.31 -2.57
C SER A 44 7.59 -18.06 -3.57
N SER A 45 7.28 -18.00 -4.86
CA SER A 45 8.24 -17.81 -5.94
C SER A 45 8.09 -16.48 -6.70
N GLN A 46 7.07 -15.69 -6.42
CA GLN A 46 6.96 -14.32 -6.91
C GLN A 46 7.66 -13.36 -5.95
N SER A 47 8.53 -12.52 -6.49
CA SER A 47 9.16 -11.47 -5.69
C SER A 47 8.11 -10.48 -5.18
N VAL A 48 8.24 -10.08 -3.93
CA VAL A 48 7.48 -8.96 -3.37
C VAL A 48 7.91 -7.67 -4.07
N GLN A 49 6.99 -6.74 -4.24
CA GLN A 49 7.30 -5.41 -4.74
C GLN A 49 7.86 -4.53 -3.64
N ASP A 50 8.64 -3.52 -4.04
CA ASP A 50 9.12 -2.51 -3.11
C ASP A 50 7.94 -1.80 -2.44
N PHE A 51 8.12 -1.47 -1.17
CA PHE A 51 7.18 -0.64 -0.45
C PHE A 51 7.23 0.79 -1.01
N ASN A 52 6.14 1.24 -1.59
CA ASN A 52 6.04 2.56 -2.21
C ASN A 52 4.57 3.01 -2.33
N ASN A 53 4.35 4.18 -2.91
CA ASN A 53 3.04 4.78 -3.15
C ASN A 53 2.36 4.32 -4.46
N VAL A 54 2.84 3.25 -5.09
CA VAL A 54 2.27 2.74 -6.35
C VAL A 54 1.45 1.50 -6.08
N TYR A 55 0.17 1.56 -6.39
CA TYR A 55 -0.79 0.48 -6.21
C TYR A 55 -1.23 -0.09 -7.56
N THR A 56 -1.57 -1.38 -7.57
CA THR A 56 -2.20 -2.01 -8.74
C THR A 56 -3.65 -1.55 -8.90
N GLU A 57 -4.13 -1.41 -10.13
CA GLU A 57 -5.55 -1.14 -10.44
C GLU A 57 -6.50 -2.15 -9.78
N GLN A 58 -6.04 -3.38 -9.57
CA GLN A 58 -6.82 -4.39 -8.86
C GLN A 58 -7.24 -3.95 -7.45
N MET A 59 -6.46 -3.05 -6.82
CA MET A 59 -6.69 -2.54 -5.47
C MET A 59 -7.27 -1.12 -5.45
N THR A 60 -7.12 -0.36 -6.54
CA THR A 60 -7.57 1.04 -6.59
C THR A 60 -8.86 1.23 -7.39
N GLU A 61 -9.20 0.27 -8.25
CA GLU A 61 -10.41 0.35 -9.09
C GLU A 61 -11.32 -0.86 -8.94
N TRP A 62 -10.74 -2.03 -8.61
CA TRP A 62 -11.46 -3.29 -8.62
C TRP A 62 -11.57 -3.98 -7.26
N LEU A 63 -11.18 -3.30 -6.17
CA LEU A 63 -11.30 -3.88 -4.83
C LEU A 63 -12.76 -4.19 -4.51
N PHE A 64 -13.06 -5.47 -4.22
CA PHE A 64 -14.41 -5.96 -3.94
C PHE A 64 -15.44 -5.55 -5.01
N ALA A 65 -14.99 -5.48 -6.26
CA ALA A 65 -15.83 -5.04 -7.35
C ALA A 65 -17.11 -5.89 -7.48
N ASN A 66 -18.21 -5.20 -7.71
CA ASN A 66 -19.46 -5.78 -8.19
C ASN A 66 -19.61 -5.47 -9.70
N LYS A 67 -20.82 -5.58 -10.24
CA LYS A 67 -21.08 -5.33 -11.67
C LYS A 67 -20.89 -3.87 -12.08
N ASP A 68 -21.02 -2.94 -11.14
CA ASP A 68 -21.10 -1.52 -11.43
C ASP A 68 -19.80 -0.78 -11.12
N PHE A 69 -19.13 -1.11 -10.00
CA PHE A 69 -17.91 -0.45 -9.58
C PHE A 69 -17.09 -1.30 -8.59
N GLY A 70 -15.83 -0.99 -8.45
CA GLY A 70 -14.96 -1.44 -7.36
C GLY A 70 -14.61 -0.30 -6.40
N LEU A 71 -13.97 -0.64 -5.30
CA LEU A 71 -13.50 0.31 -4.29
C LEU A 71 -12.01 0.60 -4.50
N ASP A 72 -11.54 1.68 -3.86
CA ASP A 72 -10.14 2.07 -3.80
C ASP A 72 -9.58 1.86 -2.39
N ILE A 73 -8.57 1.00 -2.24
CA ILE A 73 -7.94 0.69 -0.95
C ILE A 73 -7.30 1.93 -0.32
N VAL A 74 -6.74 2.83 -1.11
CA VAL A 74 -6.07 4.04 -0.61
C VAL A 74 -7.09 4.95 0.06
N SER A 75 -8.20 5.21 -0.63
CA SER A 75 -9.33 5.99 -0.09
C SER A 75 -9.93 5.36 1.16
N LEU A 76 -10.08 4.04 1.18
CA LEU A 76 -10.56 3.31 2.36
C LEU A 76 -9.61 3.45 3.54
N ASN A 77 -8.30 3.36 3.33
CA ASN A 77 -7.30 3.48 4.40
C ASN A 77 -7.24 4.91 4.96
N VAL A 78 -7.34 5.92 4.10
CA VAL A 78 -7.44 7.32 4.54
C VAL A 78 -8.69 7.52 5.40
N GLN A 79 -9.85 7.10 4.91
CA GLN A 79 -11.11 7.20 5.66
C GLN A 79 -11.05 6.41 6.97
N ARG A 80 -10.46 5.22 6.97
CA ARG A 80 -10.28 4.39 8.16
C ARG A 80 -9.39 5.07 9.19
N GLY A 81 -8.29 5.68 8.77
CA GLY A 81 -7.41 6.45 9.65
C GLY A 81 -8.15 7.59 10.35
N ARG A 82 -8.94 8.36 9.60
CA ARG A 82 -9.75 9.46 10.13
C ARG A 82 -10.86 8.97 11.07
N ASP A 83 -11.54 7.88 10.72
CA ASP A 83 -12.59 7.25 11.52
C ASP A 83 -12.06 6.73 12.87
N HIS A 84 -10.81 6.23 12.88
CA HIS A 84 -10.13 5.76 14.09
C HIS A 84 -9.35 6.86 14.81
N GLN A 85 -9.49 8.13 14.40
CA GLN A 85 -8.83 9.28 15.01
C GLN A 85 -7.30 9.18 15.03
N ILE A 86 -6.72 8.52 14.01
CA ILE A 86 -5.27 8.51 13.83
C ILE A 86 -4.83 9.95 13.53
N GLN A 87 -3.85 10.43 14.29
CA GLN A 87 -3.32 11.78 14.14
C GLN A 87 -2.63 11.96 12.79
N GLY A 88 -2.49 13.23 12.36
CA GLY A 88 -1.72 13.56 11.17
C GLY A 88 -0.25 13.16 11.30
N TYR A 89 0.38 12.92 10.18
CA TYR A 89 1.78 12.47 10.09
C TYR A 89 2.77 13.35 10.86
N THR A 90 2.60 14.67 10.80
CA THR A 90 3.47 15.64 11.49
C THR A 90 3.46 15.46 13.00
N THR A 91 2.36 15.00 13.58
CA THR A 91 2.27 14.67 15.01
C THR A 91 3.18 13.49 15.34
N TYR A 92 3.15 12.41 14.57
CA TYR A 92 4.04 11.26 14.77
C TYR A 92 5.50 11.61 14.54
N LYS A 93 5.79 12.40 13.50
CA LYS A 93 7.15 12.91 13.25
C LYS A 93 7.69 13.67 14.47
N TYR A 94 6.86 14.53 15.08
CA TYR A 94 7.22 15.24 16.31
C TYR A 94 7.45 14.27 17.49
N MET A 95 6.58 13.29 17.70
CA MET A 95 6.71 12.29 18.77
C MET A 95 7.98 11.44 18.63
N CYS A 96 8.45 11.21 17.40
CA CYS A 96 9.71 10.52 17.11
C CYS A 96 10.94 11.43 17.28
N GLY A 97 10.79 12.68 17.72
CA GLY A 97 11.89 13.61 17.90
C GLY A 97 12.50 14.17 16.61
N LEU A 98 11.79 14.02 15.48
CA LEU A 98 12.25 14.44 14.14
C LEU A 98 11.86 15.91 13.82
N GLY A 99 11.61 16.71 14.84
CA GLY A 99 11.29 18.13 14.73
C GLY A 99 9.78 18.41 14.61
N SER A 100 9.43 19.68 14.87
CA SER A 100 8.07 20.20 14.72
C SER A 100 7.96 20.83 13.33
N ASN A 101 7.17 20.25 12.45
CA ASN A 101 7.14 20.62 11.05
C ASN A 101 5.77 21.22 10.70
N TYR A 102 5.76 22.53 10.54
CA TYR A 102 4.55 23.26 10.16
C TYR A 102 4.58 23.76 8.71
N VAL A 103 5.70 23.51 7.99
CA VAL A 103 5.85 23.88 6.58
C VAL A 103 6.21 22.67 5.72
N TRP A 104 5.80 22.68 4.48
CA TRP A 104 6.03 21.59 3.52
C TRP A 104 7.52 21.32 3.29
N GLU A 105 8.36 22.33 3.37
CA GLU A 105 9.80 22.20 3.16
C GLU A 105 10.45 21.23 4.15
N ASP A 106 9.98 21.22 5.39
CA ASP A 106 10.52 20.36 6.46
C ASP A 106 10.23 18.85 6.23
N LEU A 107 9.34 18.51 5.31
CA LEU A 107 9.03 17.12 4.98
C LEU A 107 10.00 16.54 3.96
N LYS A 108 10.77 17.36 3.26
CA LYS A 108 11.71 16.92 2.22
C LYS A 108 12.87 16.08 2.75
N ASP A 109 13.14 16.15 4.04
CA ASP A 109 14.14 15.29 4.71
C ASP A 109 13.73 13.81 4.71
N LEU A 110 12.43 13.52 4.67
CA LEU A 110 11.89 12.17 4.79
C LEU A 110 11.11 11.71 3.57
N ILE A 111 10.52 12.64 2.84
CA ILE A 111 9.69 12.37 1.66
C ILE A 111 10.33 13.04 0.44
N PRO A 112 10.45 12.35 -0.70
CA PRO A 112 11.00 12.94 -1.92
C PRO A 112 10.32 14.26 -2.30
N GLU A 113 11.09 15.26 -2.71
CA GLU A 113 10.64 16.63 -2.99
C GLU A 113 9.46 16.68 -3.98
N GLU A 114 9.49 15.87 -5.02
CA GLU A 114 8.39 15.78 -5.99
C GLU A 114 7.07 15.36 -5.34
N LEU A 115 7.14 14.40 -4.40
CA LEU A 115 5.97 13.93 -3.66
C LEU A 115 5.49 14.99 -2.67
N VAL A 116 6.40 15.69 -1.98
CA VAL A 116 6.04 16.82 -1.11
C VAL A 116 5.31 17.90 -1.90
N HIS A 117 5.79 18.24 -3.09
CA HIS A 117 5.12 19.18 -3.97
C HIS A 117 3.70 18.72 -4.33
N ARG A 118 3.51 17.46 -4.67
CA ARG A 118 2.17 16.91 -4.97
C ARG A 118 1.26 16.94 -3.74
N LEU A 119 1.79 16.62 -2.56
CA LEU A 119 1.05 16.68 -1.30
C LEU A 119 0.59 18.08 -0.96
N SER A 120 1.41 19.12 -1.19
CA SER A 120 1.05 20.52 -0.94
C SER A 120 -0.10 21.04 -1.82
N HIS A 121 -0.41 20.36 -2.91
CA HIS A 121 -1.60 20.65 -3.73
C HIS A 121 -2.85 19.88 -3.27
N ALA A 122 -2.66 18.74 -2.60
CA ALA A 122 -3.75 17.89 -2.12
C ALA A 122 -4.22 18.28 -0.70
N TYR A 123 -3.32 18.79 0.14
CA TYR A 123 -3.58 19.18 1.52
C TYR A 123 -3.31 20.66 1.73
N GLN A 124 -4.18 21.33 2.48
CA GLN A 124 -4.02 22.76 2.75
C GLN A 124 -2.82 23.04 3.67
N ASN A 125 -2.63 22.20 4.69
CA ASN A 125 -1.54 22.32 5.65
C ASN A 125 -0.81 21.00 5.84
N PRO A 126 0.50 20.98 6.13
CA PRO A 126 1.23 19.77 6.47
C PRO A 126 0.63 19.01 7.68
N GLY A 127 0.00 19.74 8.60
CA GLY A 127 -0.67 19.15 9.77
C GLY A 127 -1.90 18.29 9.44
N ASP A 128 -2.50 18.50 8.26
CA ASP A 128 -3.67 17.75 7.79
C ASP A 128 -3.28 16.47 7.04
N LEU A 129 -1.97 16.25 6.80
CA LEU A 129 -1.46 15.13 6.06
C LEU A 129 -1.76 13.81 6.78
N ASP A 130 -2.59 12.97 6.16
CA ASP A 130 -2.95 11.67 6.71
C ASP A 130 -1.72 10.77 6.90
N MET A 131 -1.62 10.11 8.06
CA MET A 131 -0.52 9.22 8.40
C MET A 131 -0.30 8.15 7.32
N TYR A 132 -1.38 7.52 6.84
CA TYR A 132 -1.30 6.48 5.82
C TYR A 132 -0.66 6.97 4.51
N ILE A 133 -1.01 8.17 4.07
CA ILE A 133 -0.49 8.74 2.81
C ILE A 133 1.00 9.07 2.95
N ALA A 134 1.39 9.71 4.04
CA ALA A 134 2.79 10.07 4.25
C ALA A 134 3.69 8.84 4.38
N GLN A 135 3.25 7.85 5.15
CA GLN A 135 4.06 6.65 5.43
C GLN A 135 4.43 5.86 4.17
N VAL A 136 3.53 5.79 3.17
CA VAL A 136 3.83 5.09 1.90
C VAL A 136 4.67 5.94 0.94
N MET A 137 4.87 7.21 1.27
CA MET A 137 5.68 8.17 0.51
C MET A 137 7.04 8.45 1.14
N GLU A 138 7.28 8.01 2.39
CA GLU A 138 8.61 8.15 3.01
C GLU A 138 9.69 7.44 2.20
N THR A 139 10.88 8.04 2.17
CA THR A 139 12.07 7.37 1.67
C THR A 139 12.40 6.19 2.57
N VAL A 140 12.44 5.01 1.97
CA VAL A 140 12.74 3.75 2.67
C VAL A 140 14.19 3.77 3.15
N LEU A 141 14.41 3.39 4.41
CA LEU A 141 15.76 3.32 4.96
C LEU A 141 16.55 2.15 4.37
N PRO A 142 17.86 2.31 4.16
CA PRO A 142 18.71 1.24 3.63
C PRO A 142 18.59 -0.06 4.45
N GLY A 143 18.29 -1.16 3.76
CA GLY A 143 18.15 -2.49 4.39
C GLY A 143 16.82 -2.74 5.09
N THR A 144 15.85 -1.83 4.96
CA THR A 144 14.50 -1.96 5.51
C THR A 144 13.42 -1.88 4.42
N GLN A 145 12.16 -2.05 4.80
CA GLN A 145 11.00 -1.82 3.93
C GLN A 145 10.19 -0.60 4.39
N LEU A 146 10.65 0.15 5.38
CA LEU A 146 9.91 1.23 6.02
C LEU A 146 10.73 2.51 6.06
N GLY A 147 10.05 3.64 6.10
CA GLY A 147 10.66 4.95 6.34
C GLY A 147 10.88 5.23 7.82
N THR A 148 11.49 6.38 8.11
CA THR A 148 12.03 6.72 9.44
C THR A 148 10.93 6.83 10.51
N VAL A 149 9.82 7.49 10.21
CA VAL A 149 8.76 7.71 11.21
C VAL A 149 8.10 6.40 11.61
N ILE A 150 7.81 5.54 10.62
CA ILE A 150 7.17 4.24 10.90
C ILE A 150 8.08 3.30 11.67
N GLN A 151 9.38 3.32 11.38
CA GLN A 151 10.32 2.43 12.05
C GLN A 151 10.56 2.81 13.52
N ASN A 152 10.36 4.10 13.87
CA ASN A 152 10.55 4.61 15.23
C ASN A 152 9.25 4.66 16.05
N HIS A 153 8.12 4.27 15.49
CA HIS A 153 6.80 4.24 16.13
C HIS A 153 6.36 2.82 16.44
#